data_e7d453b1c2cc5fbb2c27bbcf4894944d
#
_entry.id   e7d453b1c2cc5fbb2c27bbcf4894944d
#
_cell.length_a   1.000
_cell.length_b   1.000
_cell.length_c   1.000
_cell.angle_alpha   90.00
_cell.angle_beta   90.00
_cell.angle_gamma   90.00
#
_symmetry.space_group_name_H-M   'P 1'
#
loop_
_entity.id
_entity.type
_entity.pdbx_description
1 polymer ?
#
loop_
_entity_poly.entity_id
_entity_poly.type
_entity_poly.pdbx_seq_one_letter_code
_entity_poly.pdbx_strand_id
1 'polypeptide(L)'
;MSKNLAGIKKSELRKYKLFWQNLRNGTWPAANKFITSCPEAKSAIIANTGSTALHIAILVGHLNIVKELVNVLPTDKLKIKDKYGITALGYCALVGNTEVAKCIFHKCPSLLGIGNGPNGLIPVVMALTHGSNTNAIARCLFSATDLLYLSPGKSVNGATFVTRCIYCQAFGKIFFFFLE
;
A
#
# COMPACT_ATOMS: atom_id res chain seq x y z
N MET A 1 -4.03 0.88 19.06
CA MET A 1 -4.92 -0.23 19.49
C MET A 1 -5.03 -1.22 18.35
N SER A 2 -4.20 -2.24 18.34
CA SER A 2 -4.26 -3.36 17.38
C SER A 2 -5.48 -4.24 17.73
N LYS A 3 -6.56 -4.13 16.97
CA LYS A 3 -7.64 -5.12 17.06
C LYS A 3 -7.11 -6.44 16.50
N ASN A 4 -7.13 -7.48 17.36
CA ASN A 4 -6.72 -8.83 17.10
C ASN A 4 -7.22 -9.38 15.74
N LEU A 5 -6.29 -9.54 14.81
CA LEU A 5 -6.50 -10.25 13.53
C LEU A 5 -6.69 -11.78 13.70
N ALA A 6 -6.54 -12.29 14.93
CA ALA A 6 -6.66 -13.72 15.27
C ALA A 6 -8.10 -14.27 15.29
N GLY A 7 -9.14 -13.45 15.00
CA GLY A 7 -10.52 -13.81 15.24
C GLY A 7 -11.51 -13.67 14.08
N ILE A 8 -11.05 -13.55 12.82
CA ILE A 8 -12.00 -13.51 11.70
C ILE A 8 -12.59 -14.90 11.54
N LYS A 9 -13.87 -15.05 11.89
CA LYS A 9 -14.59 -16.33 11.78
C LYS A 9 -14.63 -16.76 10.31
N LYS A 10 -14.35 -18.02 10.03
CA LYS A 10 -14.41 -18.63 8.69
C LYS A 10 -15.78 -18.38 8.00
N SER A 11 -16.84 -18.22 8.79
CA SER A 11 -18.17 -17.84 8.32
C SER A 11 -18.25 -16.44 7.71
N GLU A 12 -17.52 -15.45 8.26
CA GLU A 12 -17.49 -14.09 7.73
C GLU A 12 -16.76 -14.02 6.39
N LEU A 13 -15.65 -14.74 6.24
CA LEU A 13 -14.93 -14.81 4.97
C LEU A 13 -15.76 -15.50 3.86
N ARG A 14 -16.64 -16.45 4.23
CA ARG A 14 -17.57 -17.07 3.26
C ARG A 14 -18.53 -16.04 2.65
N LYS A 15 -18.99 -15.06 3.43
CA LYS A 15 -19.83 -13.95 2.96
C LYS A 15 -19.18 -13.20 1.79
N TYR A 16 -17.84 -13.00 1.85
CA TYR A 16 -17.11 -12.21 0.86
C TYR A 16 -16.46 -13.04 -0.25
N LYS A 17 -16.68 -14.36 -0.30
CA LYS A 17 -16.02 -15.25 -1.28
C LYS A 17 -16.27 -14.81 -2.73
N LEU A 18 -17.53 -14.55 -3.09
CA LEU A 18 -17.88 -14.12 -4.45
C LEU A 18 -17.31 -12.72 -4.76
N PHE A 19 -17.37 -11.81 -3.80
CA PHE A 19 -16.78 -10.48 -3.93
C PHE A 19 -15.27 -10.56 -4.19
N TRP A 20 -14.55 -11.36 -3.42
CA TRP A 20 -13.14 -11.62 -3.60
C TRP A 20 -12.81 -12.21 -4.99
N GLN A 21 -13.63 -13.16 -5.48
CA GLN A 21 -13.49 -13.72 -6.82
C GLN A 21 -13.68 -12.65 -7.92
N ASN A 22 -14.69 -11.80 -7.79
CA ASN A 22 -14.93 -10.71 -8.73
C ASN A 22 -13.77 -9.71 -8.78
N LEU A 23 -13.18 -9.38 -7.63
CA LEU A 23 -11.99 -8.53 -7.57
C LEU A 23 -10.79 -9.17 -8.27
N ARG A 24 -10.56 -10.48 -8.05
CA ARG A 24 -9.47 -11.21 -8.71
C ARG A 24 -9.65 -11.30 -10.22
N ASN A 25 -10.87 -11.48 -10.68
CA ASN A 25 -11.19 -11.64 -12.10
C ASN A 25 -11.33 -10.29 -12.84
N GLY A 26 -11.21 -9.16 -12.14
CA GLY A 26 -11.34 -7.84 -12.76
C GLY A 26 -12.79 -7.45 -13.09
N THR A 27 -13.78 -8.14 -12.57
CA THR A 27 -15.20 -7.89 -12.86
C THR A 27 -15.77 -6.80 -11.95
N TRP A 28 -15.39 -5.53 -12.23
CA TRP A 28 -15.84 -4.39 -11.43
C TRP A 28 -17.36 -4.23 -11.33
N PRO A 29 -18.17 -4.38 -12.39
CA PRO A 29 -19.62 -4.24 -12.27
C PRO A 29 -20.23 -5.18 -11.22
N ALA A 30 -19.77 -6.44 -11.17
CA ALA A 30 -20.22 -7.41 -10.18
C ALA A 30 -19.71 -7.09 -8.76
N ALA A 31 -18.47 -6.65 -8.65
CA ALA A 31 -17.89 -6.20 -7.37
C ALA A 31 -18.61 -4.95 -6.85
N ASN A 32 -18.91 -3.97 -7.70
CA ASN A 32 -19.63 -2.76 -7.33
C ASN A 32 -21.08 -3.04 -6.91
N LYS A 33 -21.78 -3.94 -7.61
CA LYS A 33 -23.11 -4.39 -7.21
C LYS A 33 -23.09 -4.99 -5.81
N PHE A 34 -22.04 -5.78 -5.48
CA PHE A 34 -21.87 -6.33 -4.13
C PHE A 34 -21.64 -5.21 -3.09
N ILE A 35 -20.78 -4.23 -3.39
CA ILE A 35 -20.53 -3.08 -2.49
C ILE A 35 -21.80 -2.26 -2.26
N THR A 36 -22.66 -2.10 -3.27
CA THR A 36 -23.91 -1.36 -3.15
C THR A 36 -24.89 -2.08 -2.21
N SER A 37 -24.95 -3.40 -2.26
CA SER A 37 -25.81 -4.20 -1.36
C SER A 37 -25.19 -4.45 0.02
N CYS A 38 -23.87 -4.34 0.15
CA CYS A 38 -23.11 -4.58 1.38
C CYS A 38 -22.01 -3.51 1.53
N PRO A 39 -22.35 -2.27 1.92
CA PRO A 39 -21.41 -1.12 1.94
C PRO A 39 -20.17 -1.33 2.80
N GLU A 40 -20.27 -2.12 3.87
CA GLU A 40 -19.16 -2.48 4.74
C GLU A 40 -18.06 -3.27 4.02
N ALA A 41 -18.39 -3.99 2.95
CA ALA A 41 -17.45 -4.80 2.17
C ALA A 41 -16.29 -3.96 1.58
N LYS A 42 -16.49 -2.66 1.36
CA LYS A 42 -15.45 -1.75 0.85
C LYS A 42 -14.17 -1.80 1.70
N SER A 43 -14.34 -1.83 3.02
CA SER A 43 -13.23 -1.76 3.98
C SER A 43 -13.11 -3.02 4.85
N ALA A 44 -13.97 -4.01 4.63
CA ALA A 44 -13.91 -5.28 5.36
C ALA A 44 -12.63 -6.06 5.02
N ILE A 45 -12.19 -6.87 5.97
CA ILE A 45 -11.18 -7.89 5.71
C ILE A 45 -11.88 -9.04 4.99
N ILE A 46 -11.44 -9.33 3.77
CA ILE A 46 -12.09 -10.30 2.88
C ILE A 46 -11.25 -11.54 2.58
N ALA A 47 -10.05 -11.61 3.14
CA ALA A 47 -9.13 -12.74 2.98
C ALA A 47 -8.44 -13.13 4.29
N ASN A 48 -8.01 -14.38 4.40
CA ASN A 48 -7.27 -14.92 5.55
C ASN A 48 -5.93 -14.20 5.81
N THR A 49 -5.45 -13.46 4.82
CA THR A 49 -4.27 -12.60 4.92
C THR A 49 -4.52 -11.29 5.65
N GLY A 50 -5.75 -11.02 6.10
CA GLY A 50 -6.13 -9.72 6.62
C GLY A 50 -6.34 -8.66 5.53
N SER A 51 -6.33 -9.07 4.27
CA SER A 51 -6.41 -8.14 3.13
C SER A 51 -7.84 -7.64 2.92
N THR A 52 -7.95 -6.34 2.60
CA THR A 52 -9.18 -5.70 2.14
C THR A 52 -9.31 -5.80 0.61
N ALA A 53 -10.44 -5.37 0.06
CA ALA A 53 -10.67 -5.28 -1.38
C ALA A 53 -9.54 -4.51 -2.11
N LEU A 54 -9.08 -3.40 -1.53
CA LEU A 54 -8.02 -2.56 -2.10
C LEU A 54 -6.69 -3.30 -2.19
N HIS A 55 -6.29 -4.04 -1.14
CA HIS A 55 -5.07 -4.87 -1.15
C HIS A 55 -5.11 -5.91 -2.27
N ILE A 56 -6.25 -6.61 -2.43
CA ILE A 56 -6.42 -7.64 -3.47
C ILE A 56 -6.34 -7.01 -4.87
N ALA A 57 -7.05 -5.91 -5.12
CA ALA A 57 -7.06 -5.24 -6.42
C ALA A 57 -5.66 -4.78 -6.86
N ILE A 58 -4.84 -4.29 -5.90
CA ILE A 58 -3.43 -3.90 -6.16
C ILE A 58 -2.58 -5.12 -6.51
N LEU A 59 -2.67 -6.19 -5.72
CA LEU A 59 -1.87 -7.40 -5.92
C LEU A 59 -2.17 -8.09 -7.26
N VAL A 60 -3.44 -8.02 -7.72
CA VAL A 60 -3.84 -8.60 -9.02
C VAL A 60 -3.58 -7.65 -10.19
N GLY A 61 -3.34 -6.36 -9.92
CA GLY A 61 -3.01 -5.38 -10.95
C GLY A 61 -4.21 -4.74 -11.66
N HIS A 62 -5.40 -4.83 -11.09
CA HIS A 62 -6.61 -4.24 -11.69
C HIS A 62 -6.73 -2.74 -11.40
N LEU A 63 -5.99 -1.92 -12.16
CA LEU A 63 -5.89 -0.47 -11.99
C LEU A 63 -7.24 0.24 -11.93
N ASN A 64 -8.18 -0.11 -12.79
CA ASN A 64 -9.51 0.52 -12.80
C ASN A 64 -10.27 0.24 -11.49
N ILE A 65 -10.23 -1.00 -11.00
CA ILE A 65 -10.85 -1.36 -9.71
C ILE A 65 -10.20 -0.60 -8.56
N VAL A 66 -8.87 -0.46 -8.58
CA VAL A 66 -8.16 0.32 -7.56
C VAL A 66 -8.60 1.78 -7.57
N LYS A 67 -8.67 2.43 -8.74
CA LYS A 67 -9.14 3.83 -8.86
C LYS A 67 -10.54 4.00 -8.27
N GLU A 68 -11.46 3.10 -8.63
CA GLU A 68 -12.83 3.12 -8.12
C GLU A 68 -12.89 2.90 -6.60
N LEU A 69 -12.15 1.93 -6.08
CA LEU A 69 -12.09 1.68 -4.64
C LEU A 69 -11.47 2.88 -3.90
N VAL A 70 -10.40 3.47 -4.43
CA VAL A 70 -9.80 4.68 -3.84
C VAL A 70 -10.82 5.81 -3.80
N ASN A 71 -11.62 6.02 -4.86
CA ASN A 71 -12.64 7.07 -4.88
C ASN A 71 -13.70 6.90 -3.79
N VAL A 72 -14.19 5.68 -3.58
CA VAL A 72 -15.30 5.43 -2.65
C VAL A 72 -14.88 5.17 -1.20
N LEU A 73 -13.60 4.91 -0.93
CA LEU A 73 -13.09 4.66 0.41
C LEU A 73 -12.79 5.97 1.16
N PRO A 74 -13.19 6.10 2.43
CA PRO A 74 -12.69 7.16 3.31
C PRO A 74 -11.18 7.05 3.53
N THR A 75 -10.52 8.18 3.82
CA THR A 75 -9.06 8.25 3.99
C THR A 75 -8.53 7.39 5.13
N ASP A 76 -9.29 7.27 6.23
CA ASP A 76 -8.94 6.39 7.35
C ASP A 76 -8.89 4.91 6.96
N LYS A 77 -9.74 4.49 6.02
CA LYS A 77 -9.80 3.11 5.53
C LYS A 77 -8.66 2.75 4.58
N LEU A 78 -8.03 3.73 3.94
CA LEU A 78 -6.82 3.52 3.15
C LEU A 78 -5.61 3.13 4.01
N LYS A 79 -5.65 3.42 5.32
CA LYS A 79 -4.58 3.11 6.29
C LYS A 79 -4.67 1.71 6.90
N ILE A 80 -5.67 0.91 6.53
CA ILE A 80 -5.81 -0.46 7.03
C ILE A 80 -4.58 -1.26 6.63
N LYS A 81 -4.02 -1.97 7.60
CA LYS A 81 -2.91 -2.92 7.39
C LYS A 81 -3.45 -4.33 7.36
N ASP A 82 -2.85 -5.17 6.55
CA ASP A 82 -3.10 -6.60 6.55
C ASP A 82 -2.41 -7.31 7.74
N LYS A 83 -2.43 -8.64 7.78
CA LYS A 83 -1.79 -9.43 8.85
C LYS A 83 -0.26 -9.34 8.85
N TYR A 84 0.34 -8.91 7.75
CA TYR A 84 1.78 -8.67 7.64
C TYR A 84 2.17 -7.24 8.03
N GLY A 85 1.20 -6.42 8.45
CA GLY A 85 1.40 -5.02 8.79
C GLY A 85 1.60 -4.12 7.57
N ILE A 86 1.16 -4.54 6.38
CA ILE A 86 1.36 -3.81 5.12
C ILE A 86 0.08 -3.07 4.73
N THR A 87 0.21 -1.79 4.38
CA THR A 87 -0.86 -0.95 3.82
C THR A 87 -0.99 -1.16 2.31
N ALA A 88 -2.10 -0.69 1.74
CA ALA A 88 -2.28 -0.66 0.29
C ALA A 88 -1.13 0.08 -0.44
N LEU A 89 -0.64 1.22 0.09
CA LEU A 89 0.50 1.94 -0.47
C LEU A 89 1.81 1.14 -0.35
N GLY A 90 1.98 0.39 0.75
CA GLY A 90 3.10 -0.56 0.91
C GLY A 90 3.13 -1.62 -0.18
N TYR A 91 1.97 -2.18 -0.54
CA TYR A 91 1.88 -3.12 -1.66
C TYR A 91 2.22 -2.47 -3.02
N CYS A 92 1.81 -1.22 -3.25
CA CYS A 92 2.24 -0.49 -4.46
C CYS A 92 3.76 -0.37 -4.54
N ALA A 93 4.41 -0.12 -3.40
CA ALA A 93 5.87 -0.05 -3.33
C ALA A 93 6.55 -1.38 -3.67
N LEU A 94 5.97 -2.51 -3.23
CA LEU A 94 6.47 -3.86 -3.52
C LEU A 94 6.27 -4.27 -4.98
N VAL A 95 5.08 -3.98 -5.53
CA VAL A 95 4.71 -4.37 -6.90
C VAL A 95 5.32 -3.44 -7.95
N GLY A 96 5.72 -2.23 -7.56
CA GLY A 96 6.29 -1.22 -8.47
C GLY A 96 5.25 -0.41 -9.25
N ASN A 97 3.98 -0.38 -8.81
CA ASN A 97 2.92 0.30 -9.54
C ASN A 97 2.82 1.78 -9.15
N THR A 98 3.50 2.62 -9.93
CA THR A 98 3.60 4.08 -9.70
C THR A 98 2.26 4.80 -9.88
N GLU A 99 1.44 4.40 -10.85
CA GLU A 99 0.16 5.06 -11.14
C GLU A 99 -0.84 4.85 -9.99
N VAL A 100 -0.94 3.61 -9.52
CA VAL A 100 -1.78 3.27 -8.36
C VAL A 100 -1.28 3.98 -7.10
N ALA A 101 0.03 4.00 -6.88
CA ALA A 101 0.62 4.68 -5.74
C ALA A 101 0.24 6.16 -5.70
N LYS A 102 0.33 6.86 -6.86
CA LYS A 102 -0.09 8.27 -6.99
C LYS A 102 -1.56 8.46 -6.59
N CYS A 103 -2.47 7.64 -7.12
CA CYS A 103 -3.89 7.74 -6.76
C CYS A 103 -4.11 7.63 -5.24
N ILE A 104 -3.39 6.71 -4.58
CA ILE A 104 -3.55 6.45 -3.15
C ILE A 104 -2.96 7.58 -2.29
N PHE A 105 -1.72 8.00 -2.54
CA PHE A 105 -1.11 9.02 -1.70
C PHE A 105 -1.63 10.44 -1.97
N HIS A 106 -2.10 10.76 -3.17
CA HIS A 106 -2.80 12.03 -3.41
C HIS A 106 -4.08 12.14 -2.57
N LYS A 107 -4.81 11.02 -2.39
CA LYS A 107 -5.99 11.00 -1.52
C LYS A 107 -5.63 10.97 -0.03
N CYS A 108 -4.56 10.30 0.35
CA CYS A 108 -4.13 10.15 1.75
C CYS A 108 -2.60 10.30 1.88
N PRO A 109 -2.06 11.55 1.85
CA PRO A 109 -0.61 11.80 1.92
C PRO A 109 0.07 11.22 3.15
N SER A 110 -0.63 11.15 4.29
CA SER A 110 -0.08 10.58 5.53
C SER A 110 0.35 9.11 5.42
N LEU A 111 -0.09 8.38 4.38
CA LEU A 111 0.38 7.02 4.10
C LEU A 111 1.88 6.94 3.77
N LEU A 112 2.47 8.02 3.26
CA LEU A 112 3.90 8.08 2.91
C LEU A 112 4.80 7.92 4.13
N GLY A 113 4.32 8.35 5.33
CA GLY A 113 5.03 8.18 6.59
C GLY A 113 4.63 6.94 7.40
N ILE A 114 3.67 6.13 6.94
CA ILE A 114 3.23 4.95 7.67
C ILE A 114 4.18 3.79 7.43
N GLY A 115 4.81 3.30 8.51
CA GLY A 115 5.66 2.11 8.47
C GLY A 115 4.88 0.84 8.12
N ASN A 116 5.47 -0.03 7.32
CA ASN A 116 4.91 -1.29 6.83
C ASN A 116 5.79 -2.47 7.25
N GLY A 117 5.16 -3.62 7.41
CA GLY A 117 5.84 -4.86 7.78
C GLY A 117 6.41 -4.85 9.19
N PRO A 118 7.14 -5.91 9.57
CA PRO A 118 7.70 -6.07 10.92
C PRO A 118 8.76 -5.02 11.26
N ASN A 119 9.47 -4.52 10.25
CA ASN A 119 10.53 -3.52 10.42
C ASN A 119 10.03 -2.06 10.36
N GLY A 120 8.74 -1.85 10.17
CA GLY A 120 8.14 -0.51 10.10
C GLY A 120 8.66 0.36 8.95
N LEU A 121 9.02 -0.24 7.81
CA LEU A 121 9.56 0.50 6.67
C LEU A 121 8.48 1.37 6.01
N ILE A 122 8.77 2.66 5.83
CA ILE A 122 7.89 3.53 5.06
C ILE A 122 7.93 3.17 3.56
N PRO A 123 6.90 3.51 2.76
CA PRO A 123 6.75 3.01 1.39
C PRO A 123 7.97 3.22 0.49
N VAL A 124 8.64 4.37 0.55
CA VAL A 124 9.84 4.63 -0.27
C VAL A 124 11.00 3.71 0.10
N VAL A 125 11.23 3.48 1.40
CA VAL A 125 12.29 2.59 1.87
C VAL A 125 11.96 1.14 1.53
N MET A 126 10.68 0.77 1.62
CA MET A 126 10.18 -0.55 1.23
C MET A 126 10.38 -0.82 -0.26
N ALA A 127 10.13 0.17 -1.13
CA ALA A 127 10.39 0.08 -2.56
C ALA A 127 11.87 -0.20 -2.86
N LEU A 128 12.79 0.50 -2.20
CA LEU A 128 14.24 0.31 -2.37
C LEU A 128 14.76 -1.01 -1.79
N THR A 129 14.06 -1.57 -0.80
CA THR A 129 14.52 -2.78 -0.11
C THR A 129 13.98 -4.06 -0.74
N HIS A 130 12.73 -4.06 -1.16
CA HIS A 130 11.99 -5.27 -1.55
C HIS A 130 11.26 -5.15 -2.89
N GLY A 131 11.26 -3.99 -3.52
CA GLY A 131 10.53 -3.79 -4.77
C GLY A 131 11.17 -4.51 -5.95
N SER A 132 10.35 -5.08 -6.81
CA SER A 132 10.79 -5.81 -8.02
C SER A 132 11.16 -4.89 -9.19
N ASN A 133 10.58 -3.69 -9.26
CA ASN A 133 10.89 -2.67 -10.28
C ASN A 133 11.02 -1.29 -9.60
N THR A 134 12.15 -1.09 -8.92
CA THR A 134 12.30 -0.11 -7.86
C THR A 134 12.49 1.33 -8.30
N ASN A 135 13.15 1.58 -9.45
CA ASN A 135 13.64 2.93 -9.75
C ASN A 135 12.52 3.96 -10.01
N ALA A 136 11.45 3.58 -10.69
CA ALA A 136 10.35 4.51 -11.00
C ALA A 136 9.48 4.79 -9.77
N ILE A 137 9.07 3.72 -9.06
CA ILE A 137 8.22 3.85 -7.87
C ILE A 137 8.98 4.49 -6.70
N ALA A 138 10.27 4.16 -6.50
CA ALA A 138 11.08 4.75 -5.44
C ALA A 138 11.24 6.26 -5.66
N ARG A 139 11.56 6.71 -6.88
CA ARG A 139 11.62 8.15 -7.21
C ARG A 139 10.28 8.85 -7.00
N CYS A 140 9.19 8.23 -7.43
CA CYS A 140 7.85 8.78 -7.26
C CYS A 140 7.47 8.94 -5.77
N LEU A 141 7.75 7.93 -4.95
CA LEU A 141 7.49 7.96 -3.52
C LEU A 141 8.43 8.94 -2.81
N PHE A 142 9.71 8.99 -3.21
CA PHE A 142 10.68 9.92 -2.65
C PHE A 142 10.27 11.38 -2.85
N SER A 143 9.88 11.77 -4.07
CA SER A 143 9.45 13.13 -4.36
C SER A 143 8.19 13.58 -3.61
N ALA A 144 7.42 12.63 -3.06
CA ALA A 144 6.20 12.90 -2.30
C ALA A 144 6.38 12.74 -0.78
N THR A 145 7.50 12.11 -0.34
CA THR A 145 7.76 11.83 1.08
C THR A 145 8.46 13.02 1.74
N ASP A 146 7.96 13.43 2.91
CA ASP A 146 8.63 14.44 3.73
C ASP A 146 10.01 13.93 4.18
N LEU A 147 11.05 14.74 3.93
CA LEU A 147 12.43 14.42 4.28
C LEU A 147 12.66 14.18 5.77
N LEU A 148 11.79 14.69 6.65
CA LEU A 148 11.84 14.39 8.08
C LEU A 148 11.76 12.90 8.38
N TYR A 149 11.03 12.12 7.57
CA TYR A 149 10.96 10.65 7.70
C TYR A 149 12.24 9.94 7.25
N LEU A 150 13.09 10.63 6.47
CA LEU A 150 14.30 10.08 5.86
C LEU A 150 15.59 10.60 6.51
N SER A 151 15.50 11.34 7.61
CA SER A 151 16.66 11.84 8.35
C SER A 151 17.45 10.69 9.01
N PRO A 152 18.72 10.41 8.61
CA PRO A 152 19.46 9.23 9.06
C PRO A 152 19.67 9.17 10.58
N GLY A 153 19.86 10.33 11.21
CA GLY A 153 20.08 10.44 12.66
C GLY A 153 18.81 10.33 13.50
N LYS A 154 17.61 10.31 12.90
CA LYS A 154 16.32 10.37 13.61
C LYS A 154 15.48 9.11 13.48
N SER A 155 15.75 8.26 12.49
CA SER A 155 14.93 7.07 12.25
C SER A 155 15.69 5.92 11.58
N VAL A 156 15.25 4.69 11.87
CA VAL A 156 15.72 3.49 11.16
C VAL A 156 15.43 3.58 9.66
N ASN A 157 14.33 4.22 9.27
CA ASN A 157 13.98 4.45 7.88
C ASN A 157 15.00 5.34 7.17
N GLY A 158 15.48 6.40 7.80
CA GLY A 158 16.50 7.28 7.25
C GLY A 158 17.84 6.56 7.04
N ALA A 159 18.33 5.84 8.04
CA ALA A 159 19.55 5.05 7.93
C ALA A 159 19.44 3.97 6.83
N THR A 160 18.32 3.25 6.79
CA THR A 160 18.05 2.23 5.76
C THR A 160 17.95 2.85 4.37
N PHE A 161 17.30 4.00 4.24
CA PHE A 161 17.18 4.73 2.97
C PHE A 161 18.55 5.05 2.39
N VAL A 162 19.43 5.69 3.16
CA VAL A 162 20.79 6.04 2.72
C VAL A 162 21.58 4.78 2.33
N THR A 163 21.56 3.76 3.17
CA THR A 163 22.25 2.49 2.89
C THR A 163 21.75 1.86 1.59
N ARG A 164 20.44 1.87 1.33
CA ARG A 164 19.86 1.30 0.10
C ARG A 164 20.17 2.14 -1.14
N CYS A 165 20.19 3.46 -1.02
CA CYS A 165 20.65 4.33 -2.11
C CYS A 165 22.09 4.02 -2.52
N ILE A 166 22.97 3.74 -1.55
CA ILE A 166 24.34 3.30 -1.79
C ILE A 166 24.38 1.98 -2.55
N TYR A 167 23.68 0.96 -2.04
CA TYR A 167 23.66 -0.39 -2.64
C TYR A 167 23.08 -0.42 -4.06
N CYS A 168 22.00 0.34 -4.29
CA CYS A 168 21.30 0.33 -5.59
C CYS A 168 21.98 1.24 -6.62
N GLN A 169 23.13 1.85 -6.31
CA GLN A 169 23.80 2.88 -7.14
C GLN A 169 22.82 3.97 -7.62
N ALA A 170 21.78 4.19 -6.84
CA ALA A 170 20.73 5.17 -7.15
C ALA A 170 21.19 6.62 -6.94
N PHE A 171 22.49 6.83 -6.71
CA PHE A 171 23.12 8.11 -6.38
C PHE A 171 22.97 9.20 -7.44
N GLY A 172 22.90 8.85 -8.73
CA GLY A 172 23.02 9.85 -9.79
C GLY A 172 21.94 10.94 -9.83
N LYS A 173 20.79 10.72 -9.16
CA LYS A 173 19.70 11.72 -9.09
C LYS A 173 19.15 11.97 -7.69
N ILE A 174 19.32 11.06 -6.75
CA ILE A 174 18.84 11.22 -5.36
C ILE A 174 19.88 12.02 -4.55
N PHE A 175 21.15 11.93 -4.89
CA PHE A 175 22.25 12.63 -4.20
C PHE A 175 22.22 14.15 -4.41
N PHE A 176 21.75 14.63 -5.57
CA PHE A 176 21.58 16.06 -5.80
C PHE A 176 20.55 16.72 -4.88
N PHE A 177 19.58 15.96 -4.36
CA PHE A 177 18.56 16.46 -3.42
C PHE A 177 19.05 16.57 -1.97
N PHE A 178 20.19 15.99 -1.63
CA PHE A 178 20.77 16.09 -0.27
C PHE A 178 21.85 17.19 -0.16
N LEU A 179 22.22 17.83 -1.27
CA LEU A 179 23.27 18.85 -1.30
C LEU A 179 22.74 20.28 -1.48
N GLU A 180 21.43 20.46 -1.69
CA GLU A 180 20.74 21.75 -1.60
C GLU A 180 20.05 21.89 -0.22
#